data_52d4e82c8c3fad7764738762ba89db08
#
_entry.id   52d4e82c8c3fad7764738762ba89db08
#
_cell.length_a   1.000
_cell.length_b   1.000
_cell.length_c   1.000
_cell.angle_alpha   90.00
_cell.angle_beta   90.00
_cell.angle_gamma   90.00
#
_symmetry.space_group_name_H-M   'P 1'
#
loop_
_entity.id
_entity.type
_entity.pdbx_description
1 polymer ?
#
loop_
_entity_poly.entity_id
_entity_poly.type
_entity_poly.pdbx_seq_one_letter_code
_entity_poly.pdbx_strand_id
1 'polypeptide(L)'
;VFGFVAYALLRGGRVAGMQAKSGWRLALSALQRRRQESTAQILIFGLAIMLLLVLVLIRTALIEEWRAQVPDDSANHFVMNIGPEEVEGVGALIEQSATQGEFLYPVVRGRIVGVNGLDAKGWRTQNPHVQRRISSERNLTWMASQPSNNVVIEGQWWDPDSTVAEISLEEEYADEMGLSLGDKLDFDIGGQQVSAVVSSLRSLEW
;
A
#
# COMPACT_ATOMS: atom_id res chain seq x y z
N VAL A 1 14.02 -29.81 -22.93
CA VAL A 1 12.79 -29.48 -23.67
C VAL A 1 13.08 -28.58 -24.85
N PHE A 2 13.73 -27.41 -24.68
CA PHE A 2 14.01 -26.46 -25.76
C PHE A 2 14.90 -27.01 -26.88
N GLY A 3 15.94 -27.78 -26.54
CA GLY A 3 16.80 -28.42 -27.53
C GLY A 3 16.06 -29.44 -28.42
N PHE A 4 15.07 -30.13 -27.84
CA PHE A 4 14.23 -31.07 -28.58
C PHE A 4 13.27 -30.35 -29.54
N VAL A 5 12.68 -29.23 -29.10
CA VAL A 5 11.82 -28.38 -29.94
C VAL A 5 12.59 -27.75 -31.05
N ALA A 6 13.79 -27.20 -30.81
CA ALA A 6 14.67 -26.66 -31.84
C ALA A 6 15.08 -27.73 -32.87
N TYR A 7 15.40 -28.95 -32.42
CA TYR A 7 15.72 -30.08 -33.28
C TYR A 7 14.51 -30.52 -34.11
N ALA A 8 13.31 -30.56 -33.49
CA ALA A 8 12.05 -30.94 -34.19
C ALA A 8 11.68 -29.89 -35.25
N LEU A 9 11.84 -28.59 -34.95
CA LEU A 9 11.61 -27.51 -35.91
C LEU A 9 12.57 -27.56 -37.10
N LEU A 10 13.86 -27.83 -36.85
CA LEU A 10 14.85 -27.99 -37.93
C LEU A 10 14.56 -29.24 -38.77
N ARG A 11 14.05 -30.30 -38.18
CA ARG A 11 13.69 -31.53 -38.88
C ARG A 11 12.35 -31.39 -39.63
N GLY A 12 11.35 -30.74 -39.06
CA GLY A 12 10.07 -30.40 -39.69
C GLY A 12 10.22 -29.43 -40.87
N GLY A 13 11.13 -28.44 -40.73
CA GLY A 13 11.50 -27.53 -41.81
C GLY A 13 12.05 -28.22 -43.06
N ARG A 14 12.64 -29.41 -42.93
CA ARG A 14 13.10 -30.23 -44.06
C ARG A 14 11.96 -30.74 -44.92
N VAL A 15 10.85 -31.15 -44.28
CA VAL A 15 9.67 -31.65 -44.98
C VAL A 15 8.89 -30.51 -45.65
N ALA A 16 8.70 -29.40 -44.94
CA ALA A 16 8.05 -28.20 -45.47
C ALA A 16 8.88 -27.52 -46.59
N GLY A 17 10.21 -27.58 -46.52
CA GLY A 17 11.12 -26.97 -47.52
C GLY A 17 11.06 -27.64 -48.89
N MET A 18 10.63 -28.89 -49.01
CA MET A 18 10.49 -29.58 -50.28
C MET A 18 9.31 -29.07 -51.14
N GLN A 19 8.32 -28.42 -50.52
CA GLN A 19 7.15 -27.84 -51.21
C GLN A 19 7.18 -26.33 -51.35
N ALA A 20 8.18 -25.67 -50.82
CA ALA A 20 8.27 -24.21 -50.78
C ALA A 20 8.92 -23.62 -52.05
N LYS A 21 8.49 -22.40 -52.43
CA LYS A 21 9.09 -21.63 -53.52
C LYS A 21 10.59 -21.43 -53.30
N SER A 22 11.34 -21.29 -54.39
CA SER A 22 12.80 -21.33 -54.50
C SER A 22 13.60 -20.61 -53.39
N GLY A 23 13.18 -19.44 -52.94
CA GLY A 23 13.87 -18.66 -51.88
C GLY A 23 13.88 -19.31 -50.48
N TRP A 24 12.75 -19.87 -50.04
CA TRP A 24 12.64 -20.60 -48.78
C TRP A 24 13.47 -21.88 -48.73
N ARG A 25 13.60 -22.55 -49.88
CA ARG A 25 14.41 -23.75 -50.00
C ARG A 25 15.90 -23.48 -49.83
N LEU A 26 16.39 -22.35 -50.37
CA LEU A 26 17.75 -21.90 -50.15
C LEU A 26 18.02 -21.50 -48.71
N ALA A 27 17.11 -20.74 -48.09
CA ALA A 27 17.24 -20.34 -46.69
C ALA A 27 17.27 -21.56 -45.75
N LEU A 28 16.36 -22.50 -45.90
CA LEU A 28 16.30 -23.73 -45.11
C LEU A 28 17.53 -24.64 -45.33
N SER A 29 18.05 -24.71 -46.54
CA SER A 29 19.26 -25.49 -46.82
C SER A 29 20.51 -24.85 -46.20
N ALA A 30 20.60 -23.52 -46.15
CA ALA A 30 21.69 -22.79 -45.49
C ALA A 30 21.66 -23.02 -43.96
N LEU A 31 20.47 -22.96 -43.34
CA LEU A 31 20.25 -23.28 -41.90
C LEU A 31 20.66 -24.73 -41.58
N GLN A 32 20.38 -25.69 -42.46
CA GLN A 32 20.75 -27.08 -42.25
C GLN A 32 22.25 -27.35 -42.38
N ARG A 33 22.96 -26.57 -43.16
CA ARG A 33 24.39 -26.73 -43.36
C ARG A 33 25.22 -26.30 -42.13
N ARG A 34 24.65 -25.39 -41.29
CA ARG A 34 25.27 -24.89 -40.07
C ARG A 34 24.43 -25.22 -38.83
N ARG A 35 24.04 -26.47 -38.69
CA ARG A 35 23.08 -26.93 -37.65
C ARG A 35 23.45 -26.49 -36.23
N GLN A 36 24.70 -26.62 -35.82
CA GLN A 36 25.13 -26.28 -34.46
C GLN A 36 25.02 -24.79 -34.18
N GLU A 37 25.46 -23.94 -35.12
CA GLU A 37 25.36 -22.49 -34.98
C GLU A 37 23.90 -22.02 -35.02
N SER A 38 23.09 -22.57 -35.92
CA SER A 38 21.66 -22.25 -36.01
C SER A 38 20.90 -22.69 -34.78
N THR A 39 21.22 -23.86 -34.21
CA THR A 39 20.59 -24.34 -32.97
C THR A 39 20.94 -23.42 -31.79
N ALA A 40 22.21 -23.01 -31.67
CA ALA A 40 22.66 -22.07 -30.66
C ALA A 40 21.94 -20.72 -30.75
N GLN A 41 21.83 -20.18 -31.97
CA GLN A 41 21.11 -18.92 -32.22
C GLN A 41 19.62 -19.05 -31.85
N ILE A 42 18.93 -20.12 -32.25
CA ILE A 42 17.51 -20.37 -31.89
C ILE A 42 17.36 -20.47 -30.39
N LEU A 43 18.28 -21.15 -29.69
CA LEU A 43 18.23 -21.25 -28.23
C LEU A 43 18.43 -19.88 -27.55
N ILE A 44 19.38 -19.07 -28.01
CA ILE A 44 19.65 -17.74 -27.48
C ILE A 44 18.44 -16.83 -27.67
N PHE A 45 17.91 -16.75 -28.90
CA PHE A 45 16.70 -15.97 -29.17
C PHE A 45 15.47 -16.48 -28.44
N GLY A 46 15.28 -17.80 -28.39
CA GLY A 46 14.20 -18.41 -27.63
C GLY A 46 14.26 -18.09 -26.14
N LEU A 47 15.46 -18.15 -25.56
CA LEU A 47 15.67 -17.76 -24.17
C LEU A 47 15.41 -16.26 -23.96
N ALA A 48 15.89 -15.40 -24.85
CA ALA A 48 15.66 -13.96 -24.76
C ALA A 48 14.17 -13.62 -24.85
N ILE A 49 13.45 -14.21 -25.79
CA ILE A 49 11.99 -14.03 -25.93
C ILE A 49 11.27 -14.57 -24.68
N MET A 50 11.67 -15.73 -24.17
CA MET A 50 11.08 -16.30 -22.95
C MET A 50 11.26 -15.36 -21.77
N LEU A 51 12.46 -14.81 -21.56
CA LEU A 51 12.73 -13.85 -20.48
C LEU A 51 11.91 -12.58 -20.66
N LEU A 52 11.76 -12.08 -21.86
CA LEU A 52 10.94 -10.90 -22.15
C LEU A 52 9.46 -11.18 -21.85
N LEU A 53 8.93 -12.33 -22.26
CA LEU A 53 7.55 -12.72 -21.94
C LEU A 53 7.33 -12.88 -20.45
N VAL A 54 8.27 -13.49 -19.72
CA VAL A 54 8.18 -13.60 -18.25
C VAL A 54 8.19 -12.21 -17.63
N LEU A 55 9.01 -11.31 -18.09
CA LEU A 55 9.04 -9.92 -17.59
C LEU A 55 7.71 -9.21 -17.83
N VAL A 56 7.13 -9.35 -19.03
CA VAL A 56 5.81 -8.77 -19.35
C VAL A 56 4.72 -9.36 -18.48
N LEU A 57 4.72 -10.68 -18.26
CA LEU A 57 3.74 -11.35 -17.40
C LEU A 57 3.84 -10.87 -15.95
N ILE A 58 5.05 -10.80 -15.39
CA ILE A 58 5.28 -10.31 -14.03
C ILE A 58 4.80 -8.86 -13.92
N ARG A 59 5.19 -8.00 -14.86
CA ARG A 59 4.75 -6.59 -14.88
C ARG A 59 3.22 -6.49 -14.91
N THR A 60 2.57 -7.26 -15.78
CA THR A 60 1.11 -7.20 -15.91
C THR A 60 0.43 -7.69 -14.64
N ALA A 61 0.88 -8.82 -14.09
CA ALA A 61 0.33 -9.38 -12.86
C ALA A 61 0.49 -8.41 -11.66
N LEU A 62 1.68 -7.79 -11.52
CA LEU A 62 1.90 -6.80 -10.45
C LEU A 62 1.01 -5.57 -10.60
N ILE A 63 0.81 -5.08 -11.82
CA ILE A 63 -0.05 -3.91 -12.06
C ILE A 63 -1.53 -4.25 -11.79
N GLU A 64 -1.98 -5.43 -12.20
CA GLU A 64 -3.34 -5.90 -11.94
C GLU A 64 -3.58 -6.11 -10.45
N GLU A 65 -2.64 -6.75 -9.75
CA GLU A 65 -2.70 -6.91 -8.30
C GLU A 65 -2.75 -5.57 -7.57
N TRP A 66 -1.87 -4.64 -7.96
CA TRP A 66 -1.87 -3.30 -7.36
C TRP A 66 -3.18 -2.54 -7.63
N ARG A 67 -3.74 -2.64 -8.86
CA ARG A 67 -5.03 -2.02 -9.16
C ARG A 67 -6.20 -2.64 -8.40
N ALA A 68 -6.14 -3.94 -8.15
CA ALA A 68 -7.17 -4.62 -7.36
C ALA A 68 -7.15 -4.20 -5.88
N GLN A 69 -5.99 -3.73 -5.37
CA GLN A 69 -5.83 -3.23 -4.00
C GLN A 69 -6.23 -1.76 -3.84
N VAL A 70 -6.29 -1.00 -4.93
CA VAL A 70 -6.70 0.41 -4.89
C VAL A 70 -8.20 0.49 -5.21
N PRO A 71 -9.06 0.85 -4.25
CA PRO A 71 -10.48 1.05 -4.49
C PRO A 71 -10.74 2.07 -5.60
N ASP A 72 -11.80 1.86 -6.38
CA ASP A 72 -12.16 2.76 -7.49
C ASP A 72 -12.51 4.19 -7.03
N ASP A 73 -12.86 4.34 -5.75
CA ASP A 73 -13.21 5.59 -5.07
C ASP A 73 -12.06 6.20 -4.28
N SER A 74 -10.83 5.67 -4.43
CA SER A 74 -9.66 6.21 -3.73
C SER A 74 -9.42 7.67 -4.06
N ALA A 75 -9.19 8.47 -3.01
CA ALA A 75 -8.90 9.90 -3.15
C ALA A 75 -7.62 10.12 -3.98
N ASN A 76 -7.74 10.87 -5.07
CA ASN A 76 -6.64 11.22 -5.95
C ASN A 76 -6.07 12.63 -5.70
N HIS A 77 -6.73 13.41 -4.84
CA HIS A 77 -6.32 14.74 -4.41
C HIS A 77 -6.50 14.88 -2.90
N PHE A 78 -5.52 15.49 -2.26
CA PHE A 78 -5.57 15.80 -0.84
C PHE A 78 -5.38 17.30 -0.65
N VAL A 79 -6.23 17.90 0.16
CA VAL A 79 -6.13 19.31 0.55
C VAL A 79 -5.69 19.36 2.01
N MET A 80 -4.67 20.12 2.30
CA MET A 80 -4.08 20.22 3.66
C MET A 80 -3.78 21.67 4.01
N ASN A 81 -3.58 21.95 5.30
CA ASN A 81 -3.24 23.25 5.84
C ASN A 81 -4.32 24.34 5.59
N ILE A 82 -5.59 23.92 5.71
CA ILE A 82 -6.72 24.85 5.65
C ILE A 82 -6.87 25.50 7.03
N GLY A 83 -6.84 26.82 7.06
CA GLY A 83 -7.11 27.56 8.29
C GLY A 83 -8.56 27.42 8.75
N PRO A 84 -8.86 27.48 10.05
CA PRO A 84 -10.23 27.33 10.56
C PRO A 84 -11.23 28.30 9.90
N GLU A 85 -10.79 29.48 9.53
CA GLU A 85 -11.58 30.52 8.85
C GLU A 85 -11.83 30.21 7.35
N GLU A 86 -11.06 29.31 6.75
CA GLU A 86 -11.14 28.97 5.34
C GLU A 86 -11.93 27.67 5.08
N VAL A 87 -12.23 26.89 6.13
CA VAL A 87 -12.85 25.57 6.03
C VAL A 87 -14.16 25.61 5.25
N GLU A 88 -15.03 26.58 5.53
CA GLU A 88 -16.34 26.73 4.87
C GLU A 88 -16.16 27.05 3.37
N GLY A 89 -15.25 27.97 3.04
CA GLY A 89 -14.98 28.35 1.65
C GLY A 89 -14.35 27.22 0.85
N VAL A 90 -13.42 26.48 1.42
CA VAL A 90 -12.79 25.33 0.78
C VAL A 90 -13.78 24.19 0.61
N GLY A 91 -14.62 23.93 1.63
CA GLY A 91 -15.70 22.93 1.54
C GLY A 91 -16.64 23.21 0.39
N ALA A 92 -17.10 24.45 0.24
CA ALA A 92 -17.98 24.86 -0.87
C ALA A 92 -17.31 24.69 -2.25
N LEU A 93 -16.01 24.96 -2.35
CA LEU A 93 -15.25 24.75 -3.59
C LEU A 93 -15.10 23.26 -3.94
N ILE A 94 -14.90 22.40 -2.95
CA ILE A 94 -14.82 20.94 -3.13
C ILE A 94 -16.17 20.43 -3.63
N GLU A 95 -17.27 20.82 -2.99
CA GLU A 95 -18.63 20.42 -3.41
C GLU A 95 -18.98 20.86 -4.86
N GLN A 96 -18.49 22.04 -5.28
CA GLN A 96 -18.71 22.54 -6.65
C GLN A 96 -17.83 21.86 -7.69
N SER A 97 -16.62 21.44 -7.31
CA SER A 97 -15.57 21.00 -8.25
C SER A 97 -15.39 19.49 -8.28
N ALA A 98 -15.71 18.78 -7.20
CA ALA A 98 -15.48 17.36 -7.04
C ALA A 98 -16.74 16.55 -7.34
N THR A 99 -16.57 15.44 -8.03
CA THR A 99 -17.65 14.46 -8.27
C THR A 99 -17.94 13.67 -6.99
N GLN A 100 -16.92 13.47 -6.16
CA GLN A 100 -16.97 12.89 -4.82
C GLN A 100 -15.97 13.64 -3.96
N GLY A 101 -16.39 14.20 -2.84
CA GLY A 101 -15.56 14.85 -1.87
C GLY A 101 -15.79 14.24 -0.50
N GLU A 102 -14.72 13.90 0.20
CA GLU A 102 -14.80 13.53 1.60
C GLU A 102 -14.81 14.76 2.51
N PHE A 103 -15.21 14.55 3.75
CA PHE A 103 -15.22 15.60 4.75
C PHE A 103 -13.80 16.10 5.04
N LEU A 104 -13.69 17.39 5.34
CA LEU A 104 -12.47 17.96 5.86
C LEU A 104 -12.31 17.55 7.34
N TYR A 105 -11.26 16.81 7.63
CA TYR A 105 -10.99 16.33 8.98
C TYR A 105 -10.13 17.34 9.75
N PRO A 106 -10.52 17.73 10.98
CA PRO A 106 -9.68 18.57 11.80
C PRO A 106 -8.45 17.79 12.25
N VAL A 107 -7.27 18.43 12.18
CA VAL A 107 -6.01 17.83 12.57
C VAL A 107 -5.26 18.75 13.51
N VAL A 108 -4.80 18.22 14.63
CA VAL A 108 -3.90 18.90 15.55
C VAL A 108 -2.65 18.07 15.79
N ARG A 109 -1.55 18.72 16.07
CA ARG A 109 -0.33 18.03 16.50
C ARG A 109 -0.33 17.86 18.00
N GLY A 110 -0.10 16.63 18.44
CA GLY A 110 0.04 16.30 19.84
C GLY A 110 1.09 15.22 20.05
N ARG A 111 1.56 15.12 21.26
CA ARG A 111 2.48 14.05 21.68
C ARG A 111 2.01 13.45 22.98
N ILE A 112 2.24 12.16 23.15
CA ILE A 112 1.98 11.48 24.41
C ILE A 112 3.06 11.88 25.41
N VAL A 113 2.67 12.42 26.54
CA VAL A 113 3.56 12.83 27.64
C VAL A 113 3.43 11.94 28.87
N GLY A 114 2.32 11.21 28.99
CA GLY A 114 2.08 10.29 30.09
C GLY A 114 1.21 9.10 29.69
N VAL A 115 1.41 7.99 30.37
CA VAL A 115 0.58 6.78 30.27
C VAL A 115 0.31 6.27 31.66
N ASN A 116 -0.97 6.17 32.04
CA ASN A 116 -1.42 5.71 33.35
C ASN A 116 -0.77 6.48 34.52
N GLY A 117 -0.52 7.77 34.33
CA GLY A 117 0.10 8.65 35.33
C GLY A 117 1.62 8.53 35.41
N LEU A 118 2.26 7.76 34.56
CA LEU A 118 3.72 7.66 34.42
C LEU A 118 4.20 8.51 33.26
N ASP A 119 5.36 9.14 33.39
CA ASP A 119 5.98 9.89 32.27
C ASP A 119 6.23 8.93 31.07
N ALA A 120 5.81 9.35 29.89
CA ALA A 120 5.96 8.56 28.65
C ALA A 120 7.43 8.20 28.37
N LYS A 121 8.39 9.02 28.80
CA LYS A 121 9.84 8.72 28.66
C LYS A 121 10.27 7.52 29.51
N GLY A 122 9.56 7.21 30.58
CA GLY A 122 9.78 6.06 31.44
C GLY A 122 8.89 4.86 31.17
N TRP A 123 7.95 5.00 30.23
CA TRP A 123 6.97 3.98 29.96
C TRP A 123 7.57 2.70 29.38
N ARG A 124 7.40 1.62 30.13
CA ARG A 124 7.65 0.17 29.82
C ARG A 124 8.94 -0.17 29.09
N THR A 125 9.90 0.71 28.85
CA THR A 125 10.83 0.33 27.84
C THR A 125 12.27 0.68 28.12
N GLN A 126 13.08 -0.38 28.02
CA GLN A 126 14.48 -0.31 27.72
C GLN A 126 14.75 -0.20 26.21
N ASN A 127 13.69 -0.21 25.35
CA ASN A 127 13.82 -0.10 23.91
C ASN A 127 13.81 1.38 23.47
N PRO A 128 14.94 1.94 22.99
CA PRO A 128 15.02 3.35 22.59
C PRO A 128 14.13 3.72 21.40
N HIS A 129 13.70 2.73 20.60
CA HIS A 129 12.78 2.97 19.48
C HIS A 129 11.37 3.29 19.97
N VAL A 130 10.87 2.51 20.91
CA VAL A 130 9.55 2.73 21.52
C VAL A 130 9.51 4.07 22.25
N GLN A 131 10.55 4.40 23.03
CA GLN A 131 10.64 5.69 23.73
C GLN A 131 10.57 6.89 22.80
N ARG A 132 11.27 6.82 21.67
CA ARG A 132 11.23 7.91 20.68
C ARG A 132 9.87 7.99 20.00
N ARG A 133 9.28 6.84 19.70
CA ARG A 133 8.01 6.74 19.00
C ARG A 133 6.82 7.22 19.84
N ILE A 134 6.76 6.83 21.10
CA ILE A 134 5.67 7.22 21.99
C ILE A 134 5.66 8.73 22.27
N SER A 135 6.83 9.36 22.41
CA SER A 135 6.95 10.78 22.67
C SER A 135 7.10 11.66 21.43
N SER A 136 7.04 11.07 20.22
CA SER A 136 7.05 11.84 18.98
C SER A 136 5.73 12.56 18.74
N GLU A 137 5.78 13.70 18.06
CA GLU A 137 4.57 14.38 17.61
C GLU A 137 3.78 13.52 16.63
N ARG A 138 2.47 13.49 16.81
CA ARG A 138 1.50 12.80 15.98
C ARG A 138 0.39 13.73 15.54
N ASN A 139 -0.15 13.46 14.38
CA ASN A 139 -1.39 14.07 13.96
C ASN A 139 -2.54 13.37 14.69
N LEU A 140 -3.29 14.13 15.44
CA LEU A 140 -4.51 13.70 16.10
C LEU A 140 -5.69 14.31 15.34
N THR A 141 -6.71 13.52 15.15
CA THR A 141 -7.98 13.95 14.55
C THR A 141 -9.12 13.54 15.44
N TRP A 142 -10.27 14.17 15.29
CA TRP A 142 -11.48 13.81 16.02
C TRP A 142 -12.68 13.80 15.08
N MET A 143 -13.64 12.97 15.39
CA MET A 143 -14.90 12.84 14.67
C MET A 143 -15.97 12.20 15.55
N ALA A 144 -17.21 12.49 15.25
CA ALA A 144 -18.35 11.94 16.00
C ALA A 144 -18.63 10.47 15.64
N SER A 145 -18.47 10.12 14.36
CA SER A 145 -18.78 8.78 13.84
C SER A 145 -17.52 8.05 13.41
N GLN A 146 -17.55 6.73 13.46
CA GLN A 146 -16.48 5.87 12.96
C GLN A 146 -16.32 6.02 11.44
N PRO A 147 -15.10 6.25 10.93
CA PRO A 147 -14.82 6.26 9.49
C PRO A 147 -15.08 4.88 8.86
N SER A 148 -15.52 4.88 7.61
CA SER A 148 -15.85 3.64 6.89
C SER A 148 -14.65 2.72 6.65
N ASN A 149 -13.45 3.30 6.55
CA ASN A 149 -12.19 2.57 6.35
C ASN A 149 -11.51 2.16 7.67
N ASN A 150 -12.19 2.30 8.81
CA ASN A 150 -11.69 1.86 10.11
C ASN A 150 -12.56 0.74 10.64
N VAL A 151 -11.98 -0.39 10.96
CA VAL A 151 -12.66 -1.52 11.60
C VAL A 151 -12.24 -1.60 13.05
N VAL A 152 -13.20 -1.43 13.98
CA VAL A 152 -12.94 -1.65 15.41
C VAL A 152 -12.78 -3.14 15.67
N ILE A 153 -11.60 -3.53 16.17
CA ILE A 153 -11.24 -4.92 16.45
C ILE A 153 -11.52 -5.26 17.90
N GLU A 154 -11.24 -4.32 18.81
CA GLU A 154 -11.41 -4.51 20.23
C GLU A 154 -11.99 -3.23 20.86
N GLY A 155 -12.87 -3.39 21.85
CA GLY A 155 -13.57 -2.27 22.49
C GLY A 155 -14.74 -1.76 21.67
N GLN A 156 -15.07 -0.49 21.83
CA GLN A 156 -16.19 0.18 21.16
C GLN A 156 -15.78 1.59 20.75
N TRP A 157 -16.31 2.05 19.61
CA TRP A 157 -16.24 3.47 19.26
C TRP A 157 -17.07 4.26 20.27
N TRP A 158 -16.62 5.46 20.60
CA TRP A 158 -17.28 6.33 21.57
C TRP A 158 -18.71 6.72 21.15
N ASP A 159 -19.55 6.96 22.14
CA ASP A 159 -20.84 7.59 21.92
C ASP A 159 -20.61 9.09 21.64
N PRO A 160 -21.20 9.68 20.58
CA PRO A 160 -21.12 11.12 20.32
C PRO A 160 -21.51 12.00 21.50
N ASP A 161 -22.38 11.51 22.36
CA ASP A 161 -22.84 12.22 23.57
C ASP A 161 -21.99 11.93 24.83
N SER A 162 -20.89 11.16 24.66
CA SER A 162 -19.97 10.85 25.77
C SER A 162 -19.31 12.12 26.30
N THR A 163 -19.31 12.26 27.62
CA THR A 163 -18.60 13.35 28.32
C THR A 163 -17.18 12.95 28.73
N VAL A 164 -16.79 11.71 28.48
CA VAL A 164 -15.45 11.18 28.74
C VAL A 164 -14.59 11.38 27.49
N ALA A 165 -13.39 11.88 27.70
CA ALA A 165 -12.44 11.97 26.60
C ALA A 165 -11.91 10.56 26.29
N GLU A 166 -12.24 10.08 25.10
CA GLU A 166 -11.90 8.74 24.62
C GLU A 166 -10.99 8.82 23.40
N ILE A 167 -10.18 7.78 23.19
CA ILE A 167 -9.30 7.67 22.02
C ILE A 167 -9.33 6.25 21.48
N SER A 168 -9.34 6.16 20.17
CA SER A 168 -9.14 4.92 19.43
C SER A 168 -7.71 4.84 18.92
N LEU A 169 -7.04 3.73 19.12
CA LEU A 169 -5.68 3.48 18.61
C LEU A 169 -5.70 2.45 17.50
N GLU A 170 -4.75 2.58 16.59
CA GLU A 170 -4.43 1.51 15.65
C GLU A 170 -3.83 0.32 16.41
N GLU A 171 -4.27 -0.90 16.08
CA GLU A 171 -3.85 -2.14 16.76
C GLU A 171 -2.34 -2.30 16.75
N GLU A 172 -1.72 -2.18 15.55
CA GLU A 172 -0.27 -2.33 15.40
C GLU A 172 0.51 -1.31 16.23
N TYR A 173 0.02 -0.06 16.28
CA TYR A 173 0.62 0.98 17.12
C TYR A 173 0.46 0.67 18.61
N ALA A 174 -0.73 0.20 19.03
CA ALA A 174 -0.98 -0.15 20.41
C ALA A 174 -0.08 -1.29 20.88
N ASP A 175 0.03 -2.35 20.08
CA ASP A 175 0.89 -3.50 20.35
C ASP A 175 2.37 -3.09 20.44
N GLU A 176 2.86 -2.30 19.48
CA GLU A 176 4.24 -1.84 19.46
C GLU A 176 4.58 -0.98 20.69
N MET A 177 3.63 -0.14 21.11
CA MET A 177 3.81 0.73 22.28
C MET A 177 3.47 0.04 23.60
N GLY A 178 2.89 -1.15 23.56
CA GLY A 178 2.43 -1.90 24.74
C GLY A 178 1.27 -1.22 25.44
N LEU A 179 0.37 -0.60 24.65
CA LEU A 179 -0.86 0.04 25.09
C LEU A 179 -2.04 -0.91 24.96
N SER A 180 -3.03 -0.78 25.82
CA SER A 180 -4.19 -1.65 25.85
C SER A 180 -5.46 -0.85 26.10
N LEU A 181 -6.63 -1.48 25.89
CA LEU A 181 -7.91 -0.90 26.29
C LEU A 181 -7.91 -0.49 27.75
N GLY A 182 -8.48 0.68 28.03
CA GLY A 182 -8.57 1.23 29.38
C GLY A 182 -7.33 2.00 29.82
N ASP A 183 -6.23 1.98 29.08
CA ASP A 183 -5.06 2.80 29.39
C ASP A 183 -5.42 4.29 29.25
N LYS A 184 -4.96 5.09 30.21
CA LYS A 184 -5.12 6.53 30.17
C LYS A 184 -3.88 7.17 29.56
N LEU A 185 -4.09 7.92 28.48
CA LEU A 185 -3.03 8.64 27.78
C LEU A 185 -3.14 10.14 28.09
N ASP A 186 -2.02 10.75 28.46
CA ASP A 186 -1.92 12.18 28.63
C ASP A 186 -1.16 12.76 27.44
N PHE A 187 -1.79 13.71 26.76
CA PHE A 187 -1.26 14.39 25.58
C PHE A 187 -0.86 15.82 25.90
N ASP A 188 0.20 16.29 25.27
CA ASP A 188 0.53 17.71 25.14
C ASP A 188 0.14 18.16 23.73
N ILE A 189 -0.83 19.07 23.65
CA ILE A 189 -1.37 19.63 22.40
C ILE A 189 -1.18 21.14 22.47
N GLY A 190 -0.16 21.66 21.78
CA GLY A 190 0.12 23.10 21.78
C GLY A 190 0.40 23.70 23.17
N GLY A 191 0.97 22.91 24.09
CA GLY A 191 1.26 23.32 25.46
C GLY A 191 0.09 23.12 26.45
N GLN A 192 -1.03 22.58 25.99
CA GLN A 192 -2.16 22.16 26.86
C GLN A 192 -2.14 20.65 27.05
N GLN A 193 -2.38 20.24 28.30
CA GLN A 193 -2.49 18.81 28.61
C GLN A 193 -3.93 18.35 28.49
N VAL A 194 -4.15 17.30 27.72
CA VAL A 194 -5.43 16.63 27.54
C VAL A 194 -5.25 15.15 27.84
N SER A 195 -6.14 14.59 28.65
CA SER A 195 -6.14 13.18 28.98
C SER A 195 -7.31 12.47 28.29
N ALA A 196 -7.06 11.28 27.74
CA ALA A 196 -8.08 10.43 27.14
C ALA A 196 -7.86 8.96 27.52
N VAL A 197 -8.93 8.19 27.54
CA VAL A 197 -8.90 6.74 27.81
C VAL A 197 -8.99 5.98 26.50
N VAL A 198 -8.20 4.94 26.33
CA VAL A 198 -8.27 4.06 25.16
C VAL A 198 -9.55 3.25 25.22
N SER A 199 -10.54 3.60 24.39
CA SER A 199 -11.85 2.93 24.34
C SER A 199 -11.94 1.89 23.25
N SER A 200 -11.08 1.97 22.23
CA SER A 200 -11.07 0.99 21.15
C SER A 200 -9.71 0.83 20.48
N LEU A 201 -9.49 -0.37 19.94
CA LEU A 201 -8.42 -0.66 18.99
C LEU A 201 -9.03 -0.88 17.62
N ARG A 202 -8.38 -0.34 16.58
CA ARG A 202 -8.88 -0.42 15.20
C ARG A 202 -7.81 -0.85 14.22
N SER A 203 -8.25 -1.51 13.17
CA SER A 203 -7.48 -1.71 11.94
C SER A 203 -7.83 -0.63 10.93
N LEU A 204 -6.85 -0.21 10.14
CA LEU A 204 -7.00 0.71 9.03
C LEU A 204 -6.96 -0.09 7.72
N GLU A 205 -7.99 0.06 6.91
CA GLU A 205 -7.97 -0.42 5.52
C GLU A 205 -7.48 0.74 4.63
N TRP A 206 -6.28 0.55 4.03
CA TRP A 206 -5.63 1.54 3.18
C TRP A 206 -6.07 1.40 1.73
#